data_ba01894b65fb98a6b55a6f6383ce257c
#
_entry.id   ba01894b65fb98a6b55a6f6383ce257c
#
_cell.length_a   1.000
_cell.length_b   1.000
_cell.length_c   1.000
_cell.angle_alpha   90.00
_cell.angle_beta   90.00
_cell.angle_gamma   90.00
#
_symmetry.space_group_name_H-M   'P 1'
#
loop_
_entity.id
_entity.type
_entity.pdbx_description
1 polymer ?
#
loop_
_entity_poly.entity_id
_entity_poly.type
_entity_poly.pdbx_seq_one_letter_code
_entity_poly.pdbx_strand_id
1 'polypeptide(L)'
;MENITESEQKKEVLKVPKIQEKKAITPGQVRVIKRNGSVVPYNQEKIAIAITKAFLAVEGGAAAASTRIHNKVTELANAVTVTFSRRMPSGGTLHIEEIQDQVELELMRSEERKVARSYVLYREEGAK
;
A
#
# COMPACT_ATOMS: atom_id res chain seq x y z
N MET A 1 30.90 15.02 21.96
CA MET A 1 30.40 14.90 22.23
C MET A 1 29.93 14.66 21.74
N GLU A 2 29.98 14.86 21.32
CA GLU A 2 29.49 14.64 21.20
C GLU A 2 29.05 14.41 20.62
N ASN A 3 29.52 14.39 20.63
CA ASN A 3 28.98 14.11 20.47
C ASN A 3 28.46 13.90 19.91
N ILE A 4 28.59 13.86 19.99
CA ILE A 4 27.92 13.54 20.00
C ILE A 4 27.37 13.38 19.48
N THR A 5 27.76 13.38 19.63
CA THR A 5 27.14 13.14 19.77
C THR A 5 26.53 12.96 19.27
N GLU A 6 26.48 13.02 19.47
CA GLU A 6 25.93 12.81 19.61
C GLU A 6 25.25 12.68 19.24
N SER A 7 26.06 12.50 19.27
CA SER A 7 25.37 12.34 19.51
C SER A 7 24.84 12.29 18.87
N GLU A 8 25.05 12.25 19.03
CA GLU A 8 24.54 12.18 19.08
C GLU A 8 24.02 11.91 18.30
N GLN A 9 24.57 11.74 18.39
CA GLN A 9 24.08 11.55 18.31
C GLN A 9 23.47 11.22 17.77
N LYS A 10 23.88 11.01 17.90
CA LYS A 10 23.27 10.69 17.92
C LYS A 10 22.58 10.45 17.37
N LYS A 11 23.13 10.23 17.51
CA LYS A 11 22.40 9.99 17.47
C LYS A 11 21.85 9.71 16.62
N GLU A 12 22.35 9.58 16.64
CA GLU A 12 21.69 9.37 16.41
C GLU A 12 21.16 8.96 15.60
N VAL A 13 21.84 8.47 15.56
CA VAL A 13 21.06 8.11 15.44
C VAL A 13 20.56 7.66 14.88
N LEU A 14 20.87 7.30 14.80
CA LEU A 14 19.99 6.90 14.75
C LEU A 14 19.42 6.60 14.31
N LYS A 15 19.61 6.06 14.30
CA LYS A 15 18.78 5.80 14.24
C LYS A 15 18.14 5.57 13.46
N VAL A 16 18.41 5.32 13.12
CA VAL A 16 17.45 5.25 12.71
C VAL A 16 17.00 4.97 11.90
N PRO A 17 16.99 4.55 11.66
CA PRO A 17 16.27 4.35 11.18
C PRO A 17 15.57 3.96 10.70
N LYS A 18 15.35 3.51 10.69
CA LYS A 18 14.49 3.26 10.54
C LYS A 18 13.66 3.42 10.15
N ILE A 19 13.74 3.50 9.97
CA ILE A 19 12.87 3.80 9.80
C ILE A 19 12.36 4.11 9.11
N GLN A 20 12.31 3.96 8.75
CA GLN A 20 11.83 4.43 8.32
C GLN A 20 11.35 4.49 7.49
N GLU A 21 11.31 4.25 7.13
CA GLU A 21 10.76 4.46 6.60
C GLU A 21 10.05 4.65 6.15
N LYS A 22 10.10 4.60 6.05
CA LYS A 22 9.17 4.79 6.01
C LYS A 22 8.63 5.41 5.70
N LYS A 23 8.54 5.58 5.19
CA LYS A 23 7.96 6.16 5.07
C LYS A 23 7.25 6.89 5.24
N ALA A 24 7.28 6.81 5.33
CA ALA A 24 6.55 7.51 5.86
C ALA A 24 6.25 8.78 5.62
N ILE A 25 5.45 9.20 5.78
CA ILE A 25 5.01 10.25 5.37
C ILE A 25 4.67 11.11 6.41
N THR A 26 5.14 11.78 6.90
CA THR A 26 5.05 12.55 7.82
C THR A 26 4.32 13.68 7.71
N PRO A 27 4.44 14.80 8.10
CA PRO A 27 3.31 15.61 8.46
C PRO A 27 2.31 15.49 7.34
N GLY A 28 1.11 15.58 7.61
CA GLY A 28 0.13 15.46 6.58
C GLY A 28 0.00 14.06 6.03
N GLN A 29 0.18 13.07 6.85
CA GLN A 29 0.02 11.70 6.42
C GLN A 29 -1.34 11.45 5.82
N VAL A 30 -1.38 10.48 4.91
CA VAL A 30 -2.64 10.02 4.35
C VAL A 30 -3.25 9.00 5.30
N ARG A 31 -4.53 9.17 5.57
CA ARG A 31 -5.29 8.28 6.45
C ARG A 31 -6.44 7.67 5.67
N VAL A 32 -6.89 6.52 6.14
CA VAL A 32 -7.94 5.76 5.47
C VAL A 32 -9.09 5.52 6.43
N ILE A 33 -10.30 5.86 5.98
CA ILE A 33 -11.52 5.55 6.73
C ILE A 33 -12.04 4.22 6.23
N LYS A 34 -12.10 3.25 7.13
CA LYS A 34 -12.59 1.92 6.80
C LYS A 34 -14.12 1.91 6.83
N ARG A 35 -14.70 0.83 6.31
CA ARG A 35 -16.17 0.74 6.25
C ARG A 35 -16.83 0.83 7.61
N ASN A 36 -16.15 0.36 8.64
CA ASN A 36 -16.69 0.44 10.00
C ASN A 36 -16.48 1.81 10.64
N GLY A 37 -15.95 2.76 9.88
CA GLY A 37 -15.74 4.12 10.37
C GLY A 37 -14.41 4.36 11.05
N SER A 38 -13.63 3.31 11.31
CA SER A 38 -12.35 3.52 11.97
C SER A 38 -11.35 4.15 10.99
N VAL A 39 -10.41 4.90 11.54
CA VAL A 39 -9.41 5.62 10.74
C VAL A 39 -8.06 5.00 11.02
N VAL A 40 -7.37 4.62 9.96
CA VAL A 40 -6.06 3.98 10.06
C VAL A 40 -5.08 4.66 9.11
N PRO A 41 -3.78 4.52 9.34
CA PRO A 41 -2.81 5.07 8.39
C PRO A 41 -2.88 4.32 7.06
N TYR A 42 -2.55 5.03 5.98
CA TYR A 42 -2.40 4.41 4.67
C TYR A 42 -1.26 3.39 4.75
N ASN A 43 -1.48 2.20 4.23
CA ASN A 43 -0.49 1.14 4.30
C ASN A 43 -0.41 0.41 2.97
N GLN A 44 0.65 0.71 2.21
CA GLN A 44 0.85 0.12 0.88
C GLN A 44 1.00 -1.40 0.96
N GLU A 45 1.56 -1.91 2.04
CA GLU A 45 1.75 -3.35 2.19
C GLU A 45 0.43 -4.10 2.22
N LYS A 46 -0.58 -3.52 2.87
CA LYS A 46 -1.91 -4.15 2.88
C LYS A 46 -2.54 -4.16 1.50
N ILE A 47 -2.27 -3.13 0.70
CA ILE A 47 -2.72 -3.10 -0.68
C ILE A 47 -2.06 -4.22 -1.46
N ALA A 48 -0.75 -4.39 -1.28
CA ALA A 48 -0.01 -5.45 -1.96
C ALA A 48 -0.55 -6.83 -1.58
N ILE A 49 -0.88 -7.03 -0.31
CA ILE A 49 -1.44 -8.30 0.15
C ILE A 49 -2.78 -8.58 -0.53
N ALA A 50 -3.64 -7.57 -0.63
CA ALA A 50 -4.95 -7.76 -1.26
C ALA A 50 -4.81 -8.08 -2.75
N ILE A 51 -3.88 -7.41 -3.43
CA ILE A 51 -3.63 -7.69 -4.84
C ILE A 51 -3.07 -9.11 -5.01
N THR A 52 -2.17 -9.51 -4.12
CA THR A 52 -1.61 -10.86 -4.15
C THR A 52 -2.71 -11.91 -4.04
N LYS A 53 -3.65 -11.70 -3.12
CA LYS A 53 -4.76 -12.63 -2.96
C LYS A 53 -5.59 -12.75 -4.24
N ALA A 54 -5.76 -11.64 -4.95
CA ALA A 54 -6.51 -11.67 -6.20
C ALA A 54 -5.75 -12.47 -7.27
N PHE A 55 -4.43 -12.31 -7.35
CA PHE A 55 -3.62 -13.10 -8.26
C PHE A 55 -3.67 -14.59 -7.92
N LEU A 56 -3.59 -14.91 -6.63
CA LEU A 56 -3.64 -16.32 -6.20
C LEU A 56 -4.98 -16.96 -6.55
N ALA A 57 -6.06 -16.21 -6.46
CA ALA A 57 -7.38 -16.73 -6.80
C ALA A 57 -7.48 -17.08 -8.28
N VAL A 58 -6.74 -16.39 -9.13
CA VAL A 58 -6.75 -16.64 -10.57
C VAL A 58 -5.73 -17.69 -10.98
N GLU A 59 -4.52 -17.60 -10.44
CA GLU A 59 -3.39 -18.42 -10.90
C GLU A 59 -3.04 -19.60 -10.01
N GLY A 60 -3.67 -19.70 -8.86
CA GLY A 60 -3.45 -20.81 -7.94
C GLY A 60 -2.33 -20.57 -6.96
N GLY A 61 -2.21 -21.49 -6.00
CA GLY A 61 -1.29 -21.32 -4.88
C GLY A 61 0.18 -21.22 -5.25
N ALA A 62 0.57 -21.83 -6.36
CA ALA A 62 1.97 -21.77 -6.79
C ALA A 62 2.40 -20.36 -7.16
N ALA A 63 1.44 -19.48 -7.44
CA ALA A 63 1.74 -18.08 -7.79
C ALA A 63 2.39 -17.33 -6.65
N ALA A 64 2.19 -17.77 -5.40
CA ALA A 64 2.78 -17.11 -4.25
C ALA A 64 4.31 -17.10 -4.31
N ALA A 65 4.91 -18.11 -4.95
CA ALA A 65 6.36 -18.22 -5.08
C ALA A 65 6.88 -17.57 -6.36
N SER A 66 6.00 -17.02 -7.18
CA SER A 66 6.38 -16.47 -8.47
C SER A 66 6.99 -15.09 -8.33
N THR A 67 8.24 -14.95 -8.82
CA THR A 67 8.89 -13.64 -8.84
C THR A 67 8.13 -12.67 -9.72
N ARG A 68 7.58 -13.17 -10.84
CA ARG A 68 6.80 -12.34 -11.75
C ARG A 68 5.59 -11.73 -11.05
N ILE A 69 4.87 -12.53 -10.29
CA ILE A 69 3.69 -12.06 -9.57
C ILE A 69 4.09 -11.07 -8.48
N HIS A 70 5.15 -11.40 -7.74
CA HIS A 70 5.63 -10.50 -6.68
C HIS A 70 6.00 -9.13 -7.25
N ASN A 71 6.72 -9.11 -8.37
CA ASN A 71 7.13 -7.85 -8.99
C ASN A 71 5.93 -7.08 -9.50
N LYS A 72 4.97 -7.77 -10.10
CA LYS A 72 3.76 -7.11 -10.61
C LYS A 72 2.94 -6.52 -9.46
N VAL A 73 2.79 -7.24 -8.37
CA VAL A 73 2.06 -6.77 -7.19
C VAL A 73 2.71 -5.52 -6.63
N THR A 74 4.05 -5.54 -6.50
CA THR A 74 4.78 -4.40 -5.97
C THR A 74 4.58 -3.18 -6.87
N GLU A 75 4.68 -3.39 -8.17
CA GLU A 75 4.50 -2.32 -9.16
C GLU A 75 3.10 -1.71 -9.06
N LEU A 76 2.08 -2.56 -8.97
CA LEU A 76 0.69 -2.10 -8.90
C LEU A 76 0.41 -1.35 -7.60
N ALA A 77 0.87 -1.89 -6.48
CA ALA A 77 0.65 -1.23 -5.20
C ALA A 77 1.36 0.13 -5.15
N ASN A 78 2.55 0.18 -5.74
CA ASN A 78 3.28 1.44 -5.82
C ASN A 78 2.56 2.46 -6.69
N ALA A 79 1.98 2.02 -7.81
CA ALA A 79 1.25 2.92 -8.70
C ALA A 79 0.04 3.53 -8.00
N VAL A 80 -0.65 2.74 -7.20
CA VAL A 80 -1.78 3.23 -6.41
C VAL A 80 -1.30 4.30 -5.43
N THR A 81 -0.21 4.02 -4.72
CA THR A 81 0.33 4.94 -3.72
C THR A 81 0.78 6.25 -4.37
N VAL A 82 1.47 6.16 -5.51
CA VAL A 82 1.94 7.36 -6.21
C VAL A 82 0.76 8.24 -6.61
N THR A 83 -0.33 7.62 -7.09
CA THR A 83 -1.52 8.37 -7.49
C THR A 83 -2.06 9.21 -6.32
N PHE A 84 -2.19 8.59 -5.15
CA PHE A 84 -2.72 9.32 -3.99
C PHE A 84 -1.73 10.32 -3.43
N SER A 85 -0.43 10.00 -3.48
CA SER A 85 0.59 10.94 -3.02
C SER A 85 0.59 12.22 -3.86
N ARG A 86 0.37 12.08 -5.16
CA ARG A 86 0.29 13.23 -6.05
C ARG A 86 -0.95 14.06 -5.80
N ARG A 87 -2.05 13.38 -5.48
CA ARG A 87 -3.32 14.06 -5.25
C ARG A 87 -3.32 14.78 -3.91
N MET A 88 -2.60 14.25 -2.95
CA MET A 88 -2.58 14.79 -1.58
C MET A 88 -1.15 14.95 -1.08
N PRO A 89 -0.39 15.88 -1.65
CA PRO A 89 1.03 16.02 -1.27
C PRO A 89 1.23 16.42 0.19
N SER A 90 0.22 17.03 0.80
CA SER A 90 0.29 17.41 2.21
C SER A 90 -0.48 16.44 3.10
N GLY A 91 -0.87 15.29 2.53
CA GLY A 91 -1.65 14.31 3.26
C GLY A 91 -3.14 14.58 3.14
N GLY A 92 -3.92 13.75 3.78
CA GLY A 92 -5.38 13.87 3.72
C GLY A 92 -6.03 12.57 4.14
N THR A 93 -7.31 12.47 3.86
CA THR A 93 -8.10 11.32 4.25
C THR A 93 -8.81 10.73 3.03
N LEU A 94 -8.74 9.41 2.92
CA LEU A 94 -9.40 8.65 1.86
C LEU A 94 -10.37 7.67 2.48
N HIS A 95 -11.47 7.41 1.78
CA HIS A 95 -12.30 6.26 2.12
C HIS A 95 -11.70 5.02 1.49
N ILE A 96 -11.85 3.87 2.15
CA ILE A 96 -11.29 2.63 1.64
C ILE A 96 -11.77 2.33 0.22
N GLU A 97 -13.00 2.69 -0.11
CA GLU A 97 -13.55 2.45 -1.45
C GLU A 97 -12.76 3.18 -2.53
N GLU A 98 -12.23 4.36 -2.21
CA GLU A 98 -11.42 5.10 -3.19
C GLU A 98 -10.14 4.34 -3.52
N ILE A 99 -9.54 3.73 -2.50
CA ILE A 99 -8.34 2.92 -2.71
C ILE A 99 -8.68 1.70 -3.54
N GLN A 100 -9.79 1.04 -3.21
CA GLN A 100 -10.21 -0.16 -3.92
C GLN A 100 -10.52 0.15 -5.38
N ASP A 101 -11.14 1.30 -5.64
CA ASP A 101 -11.41 1.72 -7.03
C ASP A 101 -10.11 1.93 -7.79
N GLN A 102 -9.10 2.53 -7.12
CA GLN A 102 -7.83 2.78 -7.79
C GLN A 102 -7.06 1.48 -8.05
N VAL A 103 -7.14 0.52 -7.13
CA VAL A 103 -6.52 -0.80 -7.34
C VAL A 103 -7.14 -1.46 -8.57
N GLU A 104 -8.45 -1.44 -8.64
CA GLU A 104 -9.17 -2.03 -9.76
C GLU A 104 -8.75 -1.38 -11.08
N LEU A 105 -8.65 -0.05 -11.08
CA LEU A 105 -8.24 0.68 -12.26
C LEU A 105 -6.83 0.31 -12.71
N GLU A 106 -5.90 0.20 -11.76
CA GLU A 106 -4.53 -0.17 -12.11
C GLU A 106 -4.43 -1.59 -12.66
N LEU A 107 -5.23 -2.50 -12.12
CA LEU A 107 -5.28 -3.86 -12.63
C LEU A 107 -5.81 -3.87 -14.07
N MET A 108 -6.84 -3.08 -14.35
CA MET A 108 -7.40 -2.99 -15.69
C MET A 108 -6.39 -2.36 -16.66
N ARG A 109 -5.68 -1.33 -16.23
CA ARG A 109 -4.70 -0.66 -17.08
C ARG A 109 -3.53 -1.57 -17.44
N SER A 110 -3.18 -2.48 -16.55
CA SER A 110 -2.10 -3.43 -16.82
C SER A 110 -2.61 -4.68 -17.51
N GLU A 111 -3.88 -4.65 -17.94
CA GLU A 111 -4.51 -5.74 -18.68
C GLU A 111 -4.63 -7.04 -17.87
N GLU A 112 -4.65 -6.91 -16.56
CA GLU A 112 -4.87 -8.06 -15.68
C GLU A 112 -6.36 -8.18 -15.40
N ARG A 113 -7.13 -8.46 -16.44
CA ARG A 113 -8.59 -8.43 -16.35
C ARG A 113 -9.17 -9.48 -15.43
N LYS A 114 -8.63 -10.70 -15.48
CA LYS A 114 -9.11 -11.77 -14.62
C LYS A 114 -8.81 -11.46 -13.16
N VAL A 115 -7.64 -10.91 -12.90
CA VAL A 115 -7.25 -10.53 -11.55
C VAL A 115 -8.10 -9.36 -11.06
N ALA A 116 -8.39 -8.40 -11.94
CA ALA A 116 -9.26 -7.29 -11.59
C ALA A 116 -10.65 -7.79 -11.19
N ARG A 117 -11.18 -8.76 -11.95
CA ARG A 117 -12.49 -9.33 -11.62
C ARG A 117 -12.46 -10.05 -10.28
N SER A 118 -11.40 -10.81 -10.05
CA SER A 118 -11.23 -11.50 -8.77
C SER A 118 -11.16 -10.50 -7.63
N TYR A 119 -10.45 -9.39 -7.84
CA TYR A 119 -10.33 -8.35 -6.83
C TYR A 119 -11.68 -7.72 -6.51
N VAL A 120 -12.51 -7.48 -7.53
CA VAL A 120 -13.85 -6.92 -7.32
C VAL A 120 -14.68 -7.85 -6.42
N LEU A 121 -14.61 -9.15 -6.69
CA LEU A 121 -15.34 -10.12 -5.86
C LEU A 121 -14.81 -10.13 -4.43
N TYR A 122 -13.50 -10.02 -4.27
CA TYR A 122 -12.87 -9.98 -2.96
C TYR A 122 -13.34 -8.77 -2.16
N ARG A 123 -13.35 -7.58 -2.78
CA ARG A 123 -13.76 -6.37 -2.08
C ARG A 123 -15.24 -6.40 -1.73
N GLU A 124 -16.05 -7.02 -2.57
CA GLU A 124 -17.48 -7.17 -2.31
C GLU A 124 -17.73 -8.04 -1.08
N GLU A 125 -17.01 -9.16 -0.99
CA GLU A 125 -17.12 -10.02 0.17
C GLU A 125 -16.65 -9.31 1.43
N GLY A 126 -15.61 -8.52 1.32
CA GLY A 126 -15.10 -7.75 2.44
C GLY A 126 -16.09 -6.69 2.93
N ALA A 127 -17.08 -6.36 2.12
CA ALA A 127 -18.09 -5.38 2.50
C ALA A 127 -19.13 -5.97 3.45
N LYS A 128 -19.19 -7.28 3.53
CA LYS A 128 -20.15 -7.94 4.41
C LYS A 128 -19.62 -8.00 5.83
#